data_3cf0fbeb8ebd52e4f9bf5ea8d7315c87
#
_entry.id   3cf0fbeb8ebd52e4f9bf5ea8d7315c87
#
_cell.length_a   1.000
_cell.length_b   1.000
_cell.length_c   1.000
_cell.angle_alpha   90.00
_cell.angle_beta   90.00
_cell.angle_gamma   90.00
#
_symmetry.space_group_name_H-M   'P 1'
#
loop_
_entity.id
_entity.type
_entity.pdbx_description
1 polymer ?
#
loop_
_entity_poly.entity_id
_entity_poly.type
_entity_poly.pdbx_seq_one_letter_code
_entity_poly.pdbx_strand_id
1 'polypeptide(L)'
;MLRKAMAVLAVAAVALGVISWNRSRTEDEAKRRFTCPESIGSRLPTVAEARAAGAPVAVALREVADVDKPVGVASRPGDEALYVVEKTGRVLRLAGGQAATLLDITGDVSTGTEQGLLGVAFSPDGARLYTNHTDRAGDTRVTEWTLGEAAPPARREMLFVDQPDRFHNGGALAFGPDGMLYAGLGDGGGRFDPDDNGQSLDSLLGKVLRIDPRPAGDRPYSVPADNPFAGRAGARPEIWAYGLRNPWRLSFDAETGDLWVADVGDGCFEELNLEKAGSGGGANYGWDRAEGEWVVDPPAPSGHAPPVYSYRRDGAFTCAVVGGYVYRGAAIPALRGWYVFGDLCHGHLLAWGGPGTGQPQRLGAKVNSLTSFGVDQAGELYATSLVGGVYQLVAGEGQLSEDQVERP
;
A
#
# COMPACT_ATOMS: atom_id res chain seq x y z
N MET A 1 -24.07 36.82 -37.19
CA MET A 1 -23.98 35.81 -36.15
C MET A 1 -23.13 34.59 -36.56
N LEU A 2 -23.21 34.09 -37.80
CA LEU A 2 -22.44 32.90 -38.26
C LEU A 2 -20.91 33.05 -38.16
N ARG A 3 -20.35 34.24 -38.50
CA ARG A 3 -18.90 34.50 -38.47
C ARG A 3 -18.32 34.52 -37.05
N LYS A 4 -19.11 34.92 -36.02
CA LYS A 4 -18.66 34.90 -34.64
C LYS A 4 -18.69 33.47 -34.06
N ALA A 5 -19.64 32.62 -34.46
CA ALA A 5 -19.70 31.22 -34.05
C ALA A 5 -18.56 30.41 -34.67
N MET A 6 -18.19 30.66 -35.92
CA MET A 6 -17.03 29.98 -36.55
C MET A 6 -15.69 30.38 -35.92
N ALA A 7 -15.53 31.63 -35.47
CA ALA A 7 -14.31 32.08 -34.80
C ALA A 7 -14.15 31.41 -33.39
N VAL A 8 -15.24 31.25 -32.64
CA VAL A 8 -15.23 30.58 -31.34
C VAL A 8 -14.92 29.10 -31.49
N LEU A 9 -15.48 28.42 -32.50
CA LEU A 9 -15.18 27.02 -32.79
C LEU A 9 -13.73 26.81 -33.25
N ALA A 10 -13.16 27.72 -34.02
CA ALA A 10 -11.77 27.65 -34.45
C ALA A 10 -10.80 27.84 -33.25
N VAL A 11 -11.09 28.76 -32.33
CA VAL A 11 -10.28 28.98 -31.11
C VAL A 11 -10.36 27.77 -30.17
N ALA A 12 -11.55 27.19 -30.03
CA ALA A 12 -11.72 25.96 -29.21
C ALA A 12 -10.97 24.77 -29.82
N ALA A 13 -11.00 24.60 -31.14
CA ALA A 13 -10.27 23.53 -31.82
C ALA A 13 -8.74 23.69 -31.71
N VAL A 14 -8.24 24.94 -31.81
CA VAL A 14 -6.82 25.24 -31.61
C VAL A 14 -6.42 25.02 -30.17
N ALA A 15 -7.23 25.44 -29.21
CA ALA A 15 -6.96 25.22 -27.79
C ALA A 15 -6.93 23.71 -27.43
N LEU A 16 -7.89 22.93 -27.93
CA LEU A 16 -7.90 21.46 -27.75
C LEU A 16 -6.72 20.78 -28.46
N GLY A 17 -6.34 21.27 -29.66
CA GLY A 17 -5.17 20.78 -30.39
C GLY A 17 -3.85 21.08 -29.63
N VAL A 18 -3.72 22.29 -29.06
CA VAL A 18 -2.55 22.68 -28.26
C VAL A 18 -2.47 21.89 -26.97
N ILE A 19 -3.61 21.67 -26.30
CA ILE A 19 -3.65 20.84 -25.05
C ILE A 19 -3.29 19.38 -25.37
N SER A 20 -3.83 18.82 -26.44
CA SER A 20 -3.51 17.46 -26.87
C SER A 20 -2.04 17.32 -27.31
N TRP A 21 -1.50 18.33 -28.04
CA TRP A 21 -0.11 18.33 -28.46
C TRP A 21 0.87 18.54 -27.32
N ASN A 22 0.56 19.41 -26.35
CA ASN A 22 1.37 19.55 -25.12
C ASN A 22 1.34 18.27 -24.28
N ARG A 23 0.18 17.62 -24.15
CA ARG A 23 0.06 16.35 -23.40
C ARG A 23 0.88 15.22 -24.04
N SER A 24 0.84 15.08 -25.37
CA SER A 24 1.65 14.08 -26.07
C SER A 24 3.15 14.37 -26.00
N ARG A 25 3.55 15.65 -26.01
CA ARG A 25 4.95 16.04 -25.89
C ARG A 25 5.50 15.81 -24.50
N THR A 26 4.72 16.09 -23.45
CA THR A 26 5.09 15.78 -22.06
C THR A 26 5.17 14.27 -21.83
N GLU A 27 4.28 13.46 -22.40
CA GLU A 27 4.36 12.00 -22.32
C GLU A 27 5.60 11.44 -23.04
N ASP A 28 5.99 11.97 -24.20
CA ASP A 28 7.17 11.54 -24.94
C ASP A 28 8.48 12.00 -24.26
N GLU A 29 8.50 13.17 -23.64
CA GLU A 29 9.60 13.66 -22.82
C GLU A 29 9.73 12.84 -21.54
N ALA A 30 8.62 12.52 -20.88
CA ALA A 30 8.57 11.66 -19.71
C ALA A 30 9.05 10.24 -20.06
N LYS A 31 8.59 9.64 -21.17
CA LYS A 31 9.08 8.32 -21.62
C LYS A 31 10.59 8.28 -21.86
N ARG A 32 11.21 9.37 -22.34
CA ARG A 32 12.67 9.45 -22.49
C ARG A 32 13.40 9.59 -21.17
N ARG A 33 12.80 10.27 -20.19
CA ARG A 33 13.34 10.42 -18.83
C ARG A 33 13.37 9.09 -18.09
N PHE A 34 12.33 8.26 -18.26
CA PHE A 34 12.14 6.97 -17.57
C PHE A 34 12.63 5.77 -18.37
N THR A 35 13.79 5.87 -19.03
CA THR A 35 14.49 4.68 -19.52
C THR A 35 15.27 4.06 -18.39
N CYS A 36 14.80 2.91 -17.91
CA CYS A 36 15.41 2.20 -16.77
C CYS A 36 16.90 1.95 -17.00
N PRO A 37 17.79 2.44 -16.14
CA PRO A 37 19.22 2.17 -16.26
C PRO A 37 19.48 0.69 -16.02
N GLU A 38 20.16 0.01 -16.95
CA GLU A 38 20.45 -1.43 -16.83
C GLU A 38 21.37 -1.77 -15.65
N SER A 39 22.17 -0.79 -15.21
CA SER A 39 23.21 -0.96 -14.19
C SER A 39 22.73 -0.76 -12.76
N ILE A 40 21.49 -0.31 -12.54
CA ILE A 40 20.95 0.04 -11.21
C ILE A 40 19.88 -0.97 -10.80
N GLY A 41 19.82 -1.27 -9.51
CA GLY A 41 18.78 -2.03 -8.84
C GLY A 41 19.07 -3.52 -8.73
N SER A 42 18.57 -4.10 -7.66
CA SER A 42 18.60 -5.53 -7.40
C SER A 42 17.52 -6.24 -8.23
N ARG A 43 17.75 -7.48 -8.63
CA ARG A 43 16.68 -8.39 -9.01
C ARG A 43 16.27 -9.23 -7.80
N LEU A 44 15.05 -9.70 -7.77
CA LEU A 44 14.68 -10.68 -6.75
C LEU A 44 15.56 -11.92 -6.88
N PRO A 45 16.01 -12.49 -5.75
CA PRO A 45 16.91 -13.64 -5.76
C PRO A 45 16.25 -14.83 -6.46
N THR A 46 17.02 -15.52 -7.29
CA THR A 46 16.62 -16.81 -7.82
C THR A 46 16.58 -17.85 -6.70
N VAL A 47 15.92 -18.96 -6.97
CA VAL A 47 15.88 -20.09 -6.03
C VAL A 47 17.28 -20.61 -5.70
N ALA A 48 18.18 -20.69 -6.70
CA ALA A 48 19.55 -21.14 -6.49
C ALA A 48 20.34 -20.21 -5.56
N GLU A 49 20.17 -18.90 -5.71
CA GLU A 49 20.81 -17.89 -4.85
C GLU A 49 20.26 -17.92 -3.43
N ALA A 50 18.94 -18.10 -3.27
CA ALA A 50 18.31 -18.25 -1.96
C ALA A 50 18.84 -19.50 -1.22
N ARG A 51 19.07 -20.61 -1.93
CA ARG A 51 19.69 -21.83 -1.37
C ARG A 51 21.14 -21.61 -0.92
N ALA A 52 21.92 -20.87 -1.70
CA ALA A 52 23.33 -20.60 -1.39
C ALA A 52 23.52 -19.67 -0.18
N ALA A 53 22.54 -18.83 0.12
CA ALA A 53 22.58 -17.88 1.25
C ALA A 53 22.30 -18.51 2.62
N GLY A 54 22.17 -19.85 2.71
CA GLY A 54 21.80 -20.54 3.94
C GLY A 54 20.29 -20.42 4.17
N ALA A 55 19.56 -21.41 3.68
CA ALA A 55 18.12 -21.38 3.55
C ALA A 55 17.41 -20.89 4.82
N PRO A 56 16.49 -19.92 4.65
CA PRO A 56 15.57 -19.59 5.70
C PRO A 56 14.58 -20.75 5.88
N VAL A 57 13.83 -20.63 6.89
CA VAL A 57 12.70 -21.48 7.25
C VAL A 57 11.82 -21.74 6.04
N ALA A 58 11.60 -22.99 5.70
CA ALA A 58 10.53 -23.36 4.80
C ALA A 58 9.19 -22.98 5.45
N VAL A 59 8.36 -22.26 4.70
CA VAL A 59 7.01 -21.90 5.12
C VAL A 59 6.01 -22.66 4.25
N ALA A 60 4.98 -23.20 4.88
CA ALA A 60 3.81 -23.75 4.22
C ALA A 60 2.61 -22.81 4.38
N LEU A 61 1.60 -23.00 3.54
CA LEU A 61 0.36 -22.26 3.57
C LEU A 61 -0.77 -23.17 4.03
N ARG A 62 -1.51 -22.73 5.03
CA ARG A 62 -2.75 -23.35 5.48
C ARG A 62 -3.92 -22.47 5.08
N GLU A 63 -4.75 -22.90 4.17
CA GLU A 63 -5.96 -22.17 3.82
C GLU A 63 -6.91 -22.13 5.01
N VAL A 64 -7.39 -20.93 5.34
CA VAL A 64 -8.30 -20.69 6.48
C VAL A 64 -9.67 -20.19 6.03
N ALA A 65 -9.77 -19.64 4.82
CA ALA A 65 -11.02 -19.24 4.18
C ALA A 65 -10.85 -19.09 2.67
N ASP A 66 -11.97 -19.18 1.96
CA ASP A 66 -12.13 -18.78 0.56
C ASP A 66 -13.29 -17.78 0.49
N VAL A 67 -13.00 -16.55 0.05
CA VAL A 67 -13.92 -15.40 0.06
C VAL A 67 -13.78 -14.57 -1.21
N ASP A 68 -14.66 -13.58 -1.44
CA ASP A 68 -14.66 -12.81 -2.70
C ASP A 68 -13.57 -11.73 -2.70
N LYS A 69 -12.53 -11.93 -3.51
CA LYS A 69 -11.44 -10.94 -3.77
C LYS A 69 -10.86 -10.34 -2.48
N PRO A 70 -10.30 -11.15 -1.59
CA PRO A 70 -9.72 -10.63 -0.37
C PRO A 70 -8.50 -9.76 -0.66
N VAL A 71 -8.43 -8.61 -0.01
CA VAL A 71 -7.36 -7.61 -0.15
C VAL A 71 -6.77 -7.19 1.20
N GLY A 72 -7.10 -7.88 2.26
CA GLY A 72 -6.52 -7.61 3.57
C GLY A 72 -7.01 -8.55 4.66
N VAL A 73 -6.19 -8.68 5.68
CA VAL A 73 -6.54 -9.33 6.95
C VAL A 73 -6.19 -8.35 8.07
N ALA A 74 -7.08 -8.21 9.03
CA ALA A 74 -6.88 -7.40 10.22
C ALA A 74 -7.24 -8.18 11.48
N SER A 75 -6.65 -7.81 12.61
CA SER A 75 -7.05 -8.24 13.94
C SER A 75 -7.76 -7.12 14.68
N ARG A 76 -8.71 -7.49 15.53
CA ARG A 76 -9.44 -6.55 16.40
C ARG A 76 -9.02 -6.75 17.84
N PRO A 77 -8.51 -5.74 18.54
CA PRO A 77 -8.19 -5.87 19.97
C PRO A 77 -9.38 -6.40 20.79
N GLY A 78 -9.13 -7.44 21.58
CA GLY A 78 -10.16 -8.09 22.39
C GLY A 78 -11.05 -9.12 21.66
N ASP A 79 -10.77 -9.45 20.40
CA ASP A 79 -11.45 -10.51 19.66
C ASP A 79 -10.43 -11.39 18.91
N GLU A 80 -10.37 -12.68 19.21
CA GLU A 80 -9.44 -13.62 18.57
C GLU A 80 -9.78 -13.96 17.11
N ALA A 81 -10.92 -13.47 16.60
CA ALA A 81 -11.31 -13.67 15.21
C ALA A 81 -10.40 -12.93 14.25
N LEU A 82 -10.26 -13.44 13.03
CA LEU A 82 -9.68 -12.71 11.92
C LEU A 82 -10.76 -11.87 11.22
N TYR A 83 -10.34 -10.75 10.69
CA TYR A 83 -11.21 -9.89 9.89
C TYR A 83 -10.65 -9.79 8.47
N VAL A 84 -11.40 -10.29 7.50
CA VAL A 84 -11.01 -10.31 6.09
C VAL A 84 -11.71 -9.19 5.36
N VAL A 85 -10.94 -8.45 4.58
CA VAL A 85 -11.40 -7.33 3.76
C VAL A 85 -11.64 -7.84 2.35
N GLU A 86 -12.88 -7.82 1.90
CA GLU A 86 -13.23 -8.07 0.50
C GLU A 86 -13.22 -6.75 -0.27
N LYS A 87 -12.48 -6.72 -1.37
CA LYS A 87 -12.38 -5.54 -2.25
C LYS A 87 -13.74 -5.02 -2.69
N THR A 88 -14.73 -5.89 -2.76
CA THR A 88 -16.12 -5.59 -3.16
C THR A 88 -16.91 -4.78 -2.13
N GLY A 89 -16.36 -4.56 -0.91
CA GLY A 89 -16.97 -3.68 0.08
C GLY A 89 -17.47 -4.38 1.34
N ARG A 90 -17.04 -5.63 1.61
CA ARG A 90 -17.40 -6.30 2.86
C ARG A 90 -16.19 -6.49 3.78
N VAL A 91 -16.44 -6.43 5.06
CA VAL A 91 -15.52 -6.89 6.10
C VAL A 91 -16.15 -8.09 6.77
N LEU A 92 -15.48 -9.24 6.68
CA LEU A 92 -15.94 -10.51 7.24
C LEU A 92 -15.20 -10.82 8.52
N ARG A 93 -15.92 -11.24 9.56
CA ARG A 93 -15.36 -11.81 10.78
C ARG A 93 -15.30 -13.34 10.65
N LEU A 94 -14.08 -13.88 10.70
CA LEU A 94 -13.84 -15.33 10.64
C LEU A 94 -13.55 -15.87 12.05
N ALA A 95 -14.40 -16.74 12.53
CA ALA A 95 -14.25 -17.42 13.83
C ALA A 95 -14.76 -18.84 13.75
N GLY A 96 -13.99 -19.81 14.28
CA GLY A 96 -14.39 -21.22 14.31
C GLY A 96 -14.70 -21.83 12.93
N GLY A 97 -14.03 -21.37 11.88
CA GLY A 97 -14.25 -21.81 10.50
C GLY A 97 -15.52 -21.24 9.84
N GLN A 98 -16.18 -20.29 10.48
CA GLN A 98 -17.37 -19.62 9.93
C GLN A 98 -17.08 -18.14 9.65
N ALA A 99 -17.66 -17.63 8.55
CA ALA A 99 -17.63 -16.23 8.17
C ALA A 99 -18.96 -15.54 8.49
N ALA A 100 -18.89 -14.38 9.13
CA ALA A 100 -20.04 -13.50 9.37
C ALA A 100 -19.70 -12.08 8.91
N THR A 101 -20.63 -11.41 8.25
CA THR A 101 -20.43 -10.02 7.81
C THR A 101 -20.44 -9.08 9.02
N LEU A 102 -19.33 -8.37 9.23
CA LEU A 102 -19.23 -7.27 10.20
C LEU A 102 -19.72 -5.95 9.62
N LEU A 103 -19.31 -5.66 8.39
CA LEU A 103 -19.65 -4.42 7.67
C LEU A 103 -19.92 -4.77 6.20
N ASP A 104 -20.96 -4.16 5.63
CA ASP A 104 -21.28 -4.23 4.20
C ASP A 104 -21.51 -2.83 3.65
N ILE A 105 -20.59 -2.38 2.81
CA ILE A 105 -20.65 -1.12 2.05
C ILE A 105 -20.56 -1.35 0.55
N THR A 106 -20.94 -2.53 0.07
CA THR A 106 -20.97 -2.87 -1.37
C THR A 106 -21.77 -1.88 -2.20
N GLY A 107 -22.78 -1.25 -1.57
CA GLY A 107 -23.58 -0.18 -2.17
C GLY A 107 -22.85 1.15 -2.33
N ASP A 108 -21.77 1.38 -1.62
CA ASP A 108 -21.08 2.67 -1.54
C ASP A 108 -19.75 2.69 -2.30
N VAL A 109 -19.15 1.52 -2.62
CA VAL A 109 -17.83 1.42 -3.25
C VAL A 109 -17.89 1.30 -4.78
N SER A 110 -16.87 1.81 -5.45
CA SER A 110 -16.59 1.54 -6.86
C SER A 110 -15.94 0.15 -7.03
N THR A 111 -15.92 -0.38 -8.26
CA THR A 111 -15.47 -1.75 -8.55
C THR A 111 -14.38 -1.82 -9.62
N GLY A 112 -13.60 -0.75 -9.80
CA GLY A 112 -12.48 -0.69 -10.76
C GLY A 112 -11.32 -1.63 -10.39
N THR A 113 -10.31 -1.69 -11.26
CA THR A 113 -9.15 -2.59 -11.07
C THR A 113 -8.45 -2.34 -9.74
N GLU A 114 -8.18 -1.09 -9.39
CA GLU A 114 -7.54 -0.68 -8.15
C GLU A 114 -8.52 -0.01 -7.16
N GLN A 115 -9.79 0.05 -7.49
CA GLN A 115 -10.84 0.67 -6.71
C GLN A 115 -11.64 -0.37 -5.91
N GLY A 116 -12.24 0.06 -4.80
CA GLY A 116 -13.05 -0.79 -3.92
C GLY A 116 -12.83 -0.45 -2.44
N LEU A 117 -13.11 -1.39 -1.56
CA LEU A 117 -12.65 -1.34 -0.18
C LEU A 117 -11.21 -1.83 -0.13
N LEU A 118 -10.26 -0.93 0.14
CA LEU A 118 -8.83 -1.17 -0.07
C LEU A 118 -8.06 -1.44 1.22
N GLY A 119 -8.56 -0.94 2.34
CA GLY A 119 -7.92 -1.16 3.63
C GLY A 119 -8.83 -0.90 4.81
N VAL A 120 -8.49 -1.52 5.93
CA VAL A 120 -9.17 -1.30 7.21
C VAL A 120 -8.15 -1.26 8.35
N ALA A 121 -8.54 -0.58 9.44
CA ALA A 121 -7.83 -0.65 10.72
C ALA A 121 -8.85 -0.60 11.85
N PHE A 122 -8.63 -1.36 12.92
CA PHE A 122 -9.39 -1.23 14.15
C PHE A 122 -8.72 -0.23 15.09
N SER A 123 -9.53 0.54 15.82
CA SER A 123 -8.99 1.38 16.89
C SER A 123 -8.28 0.53 17.96
N PRO A 124 -7.32 1.11 18.70
CA PRO A 124 -6.59 0.39 19.76
C PRO A 124 -7.47 -0.20 20.86
N ASP A 125 -8.66 0.37 21.08
CA ASP A 125 -9.67 -0.16 22.02
C ASP A 125 -10.64 -1.17 21.38
N GLY A 126 -10.50 -1.46 20.07
CA GLY A 126 -11.36 -2.36 19.32
C GLY A 126 -12.81 -1.88 19.13
N ALA A 127 -13.15 -0.64 19.57
CA ALA A 127 -14.52 -0.14 19.52
C ALA A 127 -14.92 0.45 18.17
N ARG A 128 -13.95 0.77 17.32
CA ARG A 128 -14.16 1.39 16.01
C ARG A 128 -13.41 0.66 14.92
N LEU A 129 -13.99 0.66 13.75
CA LEU A 129 -13.37 0.22 12.49
C LEU A 129 -13.20 1.44 11.59
N TYR A 130 -12.06 1.57 10.96
CA TYR A 130 -11.77 2.57 9.94
C TYR A 130 -11.64 1.87 8.60
N THR A 131 -12.26 2.42 7.56
CA THR A 131 -12.16 1.91 6.18
C THR A 131 -11.54 2.96 5.28
N ASN A 132 -10.65 2.54 4.39
CA ASN A 132 -10.23 3.32 3.23
C ASN A 132 -10.84 2.67 1.99
N HIS A 133 -11.66 3.39 1.26
CA HIS A 133 -12.35 2.89 0.09
C HIS A 133 -12.52 3.99 -0.96
N THR A 134 -12.68 3.59 -2.20
CA THR A 134 -13.11 4.48 -3.26
C THR A 134 -14.63 4.42 -3.38
N ASP A 135 -15.28 5.57 -3.33
CA ASP A 135 -16.73 5.67 -3.46
C ASP A 135 -17.20 5.41 -4.91
N ARG A 136 -18.50 5.55 -5.17
CA ARG A 136 -19.07 5.29 -6.50
C ARG A 136 -18.58 6.23 -7.59
N ALA A 137 -18.13 7.44 -7.21
CA ALA A 137 -17.51 8.38 -8.15
C ALA A 137 -16.04 8.01 -8.43
N GLY A 138 -15.44 7.19 -7.58
CA GLY A 138 -14.04 6.78 -7.63
C GLY A 138 -13.16 7.54 -6.64
N ASP A 139 -13.73 8.44 -5.85
CA ASP A 139 -13.02 9.28 -4.90
C ASP A 139 -12.70 8.55 -3.60
N THR A 140 -11.54 8.84 -3.03
CA THR A 140 -11.11 8.20 -1.78
C THR A 140 -11.85 8.74 -0.58
N ARG A 141 -12.35 7.82 0.24
CA ARG A 141 -12.95 8.11 1.55
C ARG A 141 -12.28 7.29 2.65
N VAL A 142 -11.94 7.98 3.74
CA VAL A 142 -11.62 7.32 5.01
C VAL A 142 -12.81 7.53 5.94
N THR A 143 -13.41 6.44 6.38
CA THR A 143 -14.66 6.46 7.18
C THR A 143 -14.46 5.67 8.47
N GLU A 144 -14.88 6.26 9.60
CA GLU A 144 -15.00 5.59 10.89
C GLU A 144 -16.38 4.94 11.04
N TRP A 145 -16.41 3.74 11.59
CA TRP A 145 -17.59 2.97 11.93
C TRP A 145 -17.57 2.63 13.41
N THR A 146 -18.58 3.07 14.15
CA THR A 146 -18.71 2.70 15.57
C THR A 146 -19.32 1.30 15.66
N LEU A 147 -18.54 0.37 16.20
CA LEU A 147 -18.96 -1.03 16.35
C LEU A 147 -19.80 -1.19 17.63
N GLY A 148 -20.93 -1.90 17.50
CA GLY A 148 -21.85 -2.12 18.61
C GLY A 148 -23.05 -2.93 18.16
N GLU A 149 -24.17 -2.89 18.91
CA GLU A 149 -25.38 -3.64 18.61
C GLU A 149 -26.23 -3.01 17.49
N ALA A 150 -25.96 -1.73 17.14
CA ALA A 150 -26.68 -1.04 16.07
C ALA A 150 -26.30 -1.58 14.69
N ALA A 151 -27.30 -1.90 13.87
CA ALA A 151 -27.13 -2.31 12.48
C ALA A 151 -27.97 -1.39 11.56
N PRO A 152 -27.35 -0.66 10.61
CA PRO A 152 -25.92 -0.61 10.32
C PRO A 152 -25.14 0.19 11.40
N PRO A 153 -23.82 -0.04 11.51
CA PRO A 153 -22.97 0.76 12.42
C PRO A 153 -23.04 2.26 12.09
N ALA A 154 -23.02 3.09 13.13
CA ALA A 154 -22.94 4.54 12.92
C ALA A 154 -21.61 4.89 12.25
N ARG A 155 -21.66 5.80 11.26
CA ARG A 155 -20.48 6.22 10.48
C ARG A 155 -20.16 7.68 10.64
N ARG A 156 -18.86 8.00 10.53
CA ARG A 156 -18.33 9.37 10.47
C ARG A 156 -17.29 9.45 9.36
N GLU A 157 -17.50 10.34 8.40
CA GLU A 157 -16.48 10.61 7.37
C GLU A 157 -15.30 11.34 8.00
N MET A 158 -14.09 10.80 7.76
CA MET A 158 -12.85 11.35 8.29
C MET A 158 -12.12 12.15 7.22
N LEU A 159 -11.89 11.58 6.05
CA LEU A 159 -11.21 12.20 4.93
C LEU A 159 -12.01 11.96 3.66
N PHE A 160 -12.01 12.97 2.82
CA PHE A 160 -12.44 12.92 1.42
C PHE A 160 -11.31 13.46 0.54
N VAL A 161 -10.94 12.73 -0.50
CA VAL A 161 -9.91 13.13 -1.45
C VAL A 161 -10.37 12.81 -2.86
N ASP A 162 -10.51 13.85 -3.69
CA ASP A 162 -10.80 13.71 -5.12
C ASP A 162 -9.70 12.88 -5.79
N GLN A 163 -10.08 11.91 -6.62
CA GLN A 163 -9.15 11.07 -7.36
C GLN A 163 -9.16 11.46 -8.85
N PRO A 164 -8.04 11.95 -9.39
CA PRO A 164 -7.98 12.34 -10.80
C PRO A 164 -8.06 11.16 -11.78
N ASP A 165 -7.70 9.94 -11.31
CA ASP A 165 -7.79 8.72 -12.09
C ASP A 165 -8.26 7.54 -11.21
N ARG A 166 -8.66 6.44 -11.85
CA ARG A 166 -9.07 5.18 -11.22
C ARG A 166 -7.91 4.32 -10.71
N PHE A 167 -6.68 4.73 -10.95
CA PHE A 167 -5.45 4.03 -10.56
C PHE A 167 -4.74 4.75 -9.42
N HIS A 168 -3.80 4.06 -8.79
CA HIS A 168 -2.95 4.55 -7.69
C HIS A 168 -3.76 5.12 -6.52
N ASN A 169 -4.75 4.36 -6.07
CA ASN A 169 -5.59 4.78 -4.95
C ASN A 169 -4.92 4.55 -3.58
N GLY A 170 -3.83 3.79 -3.52
CA GLY A 170 -3.23 3.36 -2.25
C GLY A 170 -4.19 2.48 -1.46
N GLY A 171 -4.56 2.93 -0.26
CA GLY A 171 -5.63 2.35 0.54
C GLY A 171 -5.22 1.78 1.89
N ALA A 172 -3.92 1.70 2.18
CA ALA A 172 -3.44 1.19 3.45
C ALA A 172 -3.90 2.06 4.63
N LEU A 173 -4.32 1.40 5.72
CA LEU A 173 -4.60 2.02 7.01
C LEU A 173 -3.88 1.23 8.11
N ALA A 174 -3.27 1.93 9.06
CA ALA A 174 -2.76 1.34 10.30
C ALA A 174 -2.79 2.34 11.45
N PHE A 175 -2.97 1.83 12.67
CA PHE A 175 -2.68 2.62 13.86
C PHE A 175 -1.20 2.50 14.19
N GLY A 176 -0.55 3.65 14.39
CA GLY A 176 0.80 3.71 14.92
C GLY A 176 0.86 3.39 16.42
N PRO A 177 2.07 3.13 16.94
CA PRO A 177 2.27 2.93 18.39
C PRO A 177 1.91 4.16 19.23
N ASP A 178 1.81 5.33 18.59
CA ASP A 178 1.37 6.60 19.15
C ASP A 178 -0.16 6.74 19.24
N GLY A 179 -0.91 5.75 18.74
CA GLY A 179 -2.37 5.75 18.70
C GLY A 179 -2.97 6.65 17.61
N MET A 180 -2.16 7.20 16.71
CA MET A 180 -2.63 7.96 15.57
C MET A 180 -2.97 7.03 14.40
N LEU A 181 -3.88 7.46 13.54
CA LEU A 181 -4.24 6.74 12.32
C LEU A 181 -3.34 7.22 11.17
N TYR A 182 -2.67 6.26 10.53
CA TYR A 182 -1.88 6.47 9.34
C TYR A 182 -2.61 5.95 8.11
N ALA A 183 -2.59 6.73 7.02
CA ALA A 183 -3.24 6.37 5.77
C ALA A 183 -2.27 6.57 4.59
N GLY A 184 -2.10 5.54 3.78
CA GLY A 184 -1.34 5.61 2.53
C GLY A 184 -2.26 5.97 1.36
N LEU A 185 -1.97 7.05 0.65
CA LEU A 185 -2.68 7.49 -0.55
C LEU A 185 -1.72 7.58 -1.72
N GLY A 186 -2.10 7.02 -2.86
CA GLY A 186 -1.34 7.11 -4.10
C GLY A 186 -1.36 8.50 -4.71
N ASP A 187 -0.58 8.70 -5.77
CA ASP A 187 -0.46 9.98 -6.46
C ASP A 187 -1.72 10.38 -7.28
N GLY A 188 -2.72 9.49 -7.35
CA GLY A 188 -3.97 9.72 -8.05
C GLY A 188 -3.94 9.28 -9.51
N GLY A 189 -2.90 8.52 -9.93
CA GLY A 189 -2.85 7.86 -11.23
C GLY A 189 -2.13 8.66 -12.31
N GLY A 190 -2.20 8.10 -13.51
CA GLY A 190 -1.39 8.58 -14.64
C GLY A 190 0.05 8.05 -14.58
N ARG A 191 0.72 8.10 -15.74
CA ARG A 191 2.15 7.78 -15.79
C ARG A 191 2.95 9.02 -15.44
N PHE A 192 4.01 8.84 -14.63
CA PHE A 192 4.96 9.89 -14.27
C PHE A 192 4.34 11.08 -13.52
N ASP A 193 3.30 10.82 -12.74
CA ASP A 193 2.64 11.80 -11.87
C ASP A 193 2.34 13.13 -12.57
N PRO A 194 1.41 13.15 -13.54
CA PRO A 194 1.20 14.31 -14.41
C PRO A 194 0.75 15.57 -13.67
N ASP A 195 0.26 15.42 -12.44
CA ASP A 195 -0.23 16.50 -11.60
C ASP A 195 0.78 16.89 -10.48
N ASP A 196 1.99 16.29 -10.47
CA ASP A 196 3.07 16.53 -9.49
C ASP A 196 2.60 16.30 -8.03
N ASN A 197 1.65 15.39 -7.84
CA ASN A 197 1.05 15.12 -6.54
C ASN A 197 2.07 14.54 -5.55
N GLY A 198 2.98 13.67 -6.02
CA GLY A 198 4.01 13.06 -5.16
C GLY A 198 4.85 14.09 -4.44
N GLN A 199 5.32 15.12 -5.14
CA GLN A 199 6.18 16.17 -4.58
C GLN A 199 5.41 17.37 -4.02
N SER A 200 4.16 17.60 -4.42
CA SER A 200 3.35 18.73 -3.92
C SER A 200 2.94 18.52 -2.47
N LEU A 201 3.23 19.50 -1.59
CA LEU A 201 2.83 19.47 -0.18
C LEU A 201 1.43 20.03 0.08
N ASP A 202 0.77 20.62 -0.91
CA ASP A 202 -0.62 21.11 -0.80
C ASP A 202 -1.65 20.04 -1.20
N SER A 203 -1.19 18.89 -1.73
CA SER A 203 -1.98 17.70 -2.07
C SER A 203 -1.87 16.63 -0.99
N LEU A 204 -2.96 15.88 -0.76
CA LEU A 204 -2.96 14.67 0.07
C LEU A 204 -2.59 13.41 -0.70
N LEU A 205 -2.51 13.50 -2.04
CA LEU A 205 -2.14 12.39 -2.92
C LEU A 205 -0.62 12.17 -2.94
N GLY A 206 -0.18 10.92 -3.10
CA GLY A 206 1.24 10.53 -3.07
C GLY A 206 1.87 10.63 -1.68
N LYS A 207 1.12 10.30 -0.62
CA LYS A 207 1.47 10.57 0.79
C LYS A 207 1.23 9.37 1.71
N VAL A 208 1.94 9.39 2.83
CA VAL A 208 1.46 8.84 4.08
C VAL A 208 0.93 10.00 4.93
N LEU A 209 -0.30 9.91 5.37
CA LEU A 209 -0.95 10.87 6.26
C LEU A 209 -0.93 10.34 7.69
N ARG A 210 -0.88 11.24 8.69
CA ARG A 210 -1.02 10.92 10.11
C ARG A 210 -2.03 11.88 10.75
N ILE A 211 -3.11 11.32 11.31
CA ILE A 211 -4.18 12.08 11.94
C ILE A 211 -4.54 11.47 13.31
N ASP A 212 -4.97 12.32 14.23
CA ASP A 212 -5.65 11.89 15.45
C ASP A 212 -7.14 11.67 15.12
N PRO A 213 -7.64 10.43 15.14
CA PRO A 213 -9.01 10.15 14.71
C PRO A 213 -10.07 10.64 15.68
N ARG A 214 -9.69 11.17 16.84
CA ARG A 214 -10.65 11.74 17.81
C ARG A 214 -11.24 13.05 17.28
N PRO A 215 -12.58 13.26 17.42
CA PRO A 215 -13.19 14.51 17.00
C PRO A 215 -12.64 15.69 17.80
N ALA A 216 -12.49 16.84 17.11
CA ALA A 216 -12.01 18.07 17.71
C ALA A 216 -12.99 19.22 17.42
N GLY A 217 -13.95 19.44 18.31
CA GLY A 217 -15.10 20.32 18.07
C GLY A 217 -15.95 19.79 16.92
N ASP A 218 -16.19 20.62 15.91
CA ASP A 218 -16.96 20.23 14.71
C ASP A 218 -16.12 19.49 13.64
N ARG A 219 -14.81 19.28 13.89
CA ARG A 219 -13.94 18.57 12.97
C ARG A 219 -14.01 17.06 13.21
N PRO A 220 -14.01 16.24 12.16
CA PRO A 220 -14.05 14.78 12.30
C PRO A 220 -12.77 14.18 12.87
N TYR A 221 -11.65 14.89 12.80
CA TYR A 221 -10.34 14.51 13.33
C TYR A 221 -9.55 15.76 13.72
N SER A 222 -8.41 15.56 14.37
CA SER A 222 -7.40 16.61 14.54
C SER A 222 -6.07 16.20 13.92
N VAL A 223 -5.21 17.19 13.69
CA VAL A 223 -3.85 16.97 13.23
C VAL A 223 -2.92 17.11 14.43
N PRO A 224 -2.08 16.10 14.72
CA PRO A 224 -1.07 16.19 15.75
C PRO A 224 -0.12 17.37 15.53
N ALA A 225 0.17 18.13 16.58
CA ALA A 225 1.01 19.33 16.49
C ALA A 225 2.49 18.99 16.13
N ASP A 226 2.88 17.77 16.37
CA ASP A 226 4.20 17.21 16.05
C ASP A 226 4.28 16.59 14.65
N ASN A 227 3.25 16.73 13.81
CA ASN A 227 3.36 16.39 12.40
C ASN A 227 4.41 17.29 11.71
N PRO A 228 5.25 16.75 10.82
CA PRO A 228 6.41 17.46 10.27
C PRO A 228 6.04 18.73 9.47
N PHE A 229 4.83 18.80 8.96
CA PHE A 229 4.33 19.94 8.18
C PHE A 229 3.25 20.76 8.91
N ALA A 230 2.97 20.45 10.19
CA ALA A 230 2.06 21.24 10.99
C ALA A 230 2.56 22.69 11.10
N GLY A 231 1.69 23.65 10.74
CA GLY A 231 2.04 25.09 10.75
C GLY A 231 2.89 25.57 9.58
N ARG A 232 3.30 24.71 8.62
CA ARG A 232 3.98 25.11 7.40
C ARG A 232 2.99 25.69 6.39
N ALA A 233 3.15 26.97 6.04
CA ALA A 233 2.31 27.62 5.03
C ALA A 233 2.44 26.89 3.66
N GLY A 234 1.30 26.63 3.00
CA GLY A 234 1.23 25.97 1.71
C GLY A 234 1.44 24.44 1.78
N ALA A 235 1.44 23.86 2.98
CA ALA A 235 1.49 22.42 3.14
C ALA A 235 0.24 21.90 3.88
N ARG A 236 -0.20 20.71 3.51
CA ARG A 236 -1.25 19.98 4.22
C ARG A 236 -0.68 19.46 5.55
N PRO A 237 -1.23 19.84 6.67
CA PRO A 237 -0.66 19.49 7.97
C PRO A 237 -0.84 18.00 8.33
N GLU A 238 -1.70 17.28 7.63
CA GLU A 238 -1.91 15.84 7.77
C GLU A 238 -0.72 15.01 7.29
N ILE A 239 0.14 15.58 6.43
CA ILE A 239 1.24 14.85 5.79
C ILE A 239 2.25 14.38 6.83
N TRP A 240 2.54 13.07 6.82
CA TRP A 240 3.62 12.44 7.56
C TRP A 240 4.85 12.21 6.69
N ALA A 241 4.66 11.65 5.47
CA ALA A 241 5.70 11.45 4.47
C ALA A 241 5.12 11.69 3.07
N TYR A 242 5.97 11.97 2.09
CA TYR A 242 5.57 12.32 0.74
C TYR A 242 6.51 11.75 -0.33
N GLY A 243 6.22 11.99 -1.61
CA GLY A 243 7.01 11.46 -2.70
C GLY A 243 6.79 9.96 -2.92
N LEU A 244 5.54 9.51 -2.80
CA LEU A 244 5.12 8.13 -3.01
C LEU A 244 4.24 8.07 -4.27
N ARG A 245 4.31 6.94 -4.98
CA ARG A 245 3.50 6.69 -6.16
C ARG A 245 2.18 5.99 -5.82
N ASN A 246 2.26 4.80 -5.29
CA ASN A 246 1.10 4.01 -4.91
C ASN A 246 1.44 3.14 -3.68
N PRO A 247 1.50 3.73 -2.49
CA PRO A 247 1.83 3.04 -1.24
C PRO A 247 0.72 2.04 -0.91
N TRP A 248 0.85 0.83 -1.48
CA TRP A 248 -0.18 -0.19 -1.43
C TRP A 248 -0.40 -0.74 -0.02
N ARG A 249 0.71 -0.99 0.71
CA ARG A 249 0.62 -1.46 2.11
C ARG A 249 1.63 -0.73 2.97
N LEU A 250 1.22 -0.49 4.20
CA LEU A 250 2.07 -0.02 5.28
C LEU A 250 1.80 -0.82 6.54
N SER A 251 2.81 -0.97 7.37
CA SER A 251 2.70 -1.67 8.64
C SER A 251 3.71 -1.14 9.65
N PHE A 252 3.33 -1.16 10.91
CA PHE A 252 4.26 -0.92 12.01
C PHE A 252 4.81 -2.24 12.54
N ASP A 253 6.10 -2.29 12.78
CA ASP A 253 6.70 -3.37 13.55
C ASP A 253 6.24 -3.27 15.01
N ALA A 254 5.56 -4.29 15.50
CA ALA A 254 4.95 -4.28 16.82
C ALA A 254 5.96 -4.18 17.99
N GLU A 255 7.24 -4.50 17.76
CA GLU A 255 8.27 -4.43 18.80
C GLU A 255 9.11 -3.15 18.73
N THR A 256 9.45 -2.69 17.52
CA THR A 256 10.33 -1.53 17.36
C THR A 256 9.58 -0.24 17.11
N GLY A 257 8.33 -0.32 16.60
CA GLY A 257 7.54 0.82 16.17
C GLY A 257 8.00 1.40 14.82
N ASP A 258 8.90 0.74 14.09
CA ASP A 258 9.35 1.15 12.78
C ASP A 258 8.21 1.04 11.76
N LEU A 259 8.07 2.05 10.90
CA LEU A 259 7.08 2.06 9.83
C LEU A 259 7.69 1.53 8.53
N TRP A 260 7.09 0.48 7.99
CA TRP A 260 7.39 -0.07 6.67
C TRP A 260 6.33 0.37 5.66
N VAL A 261 6.75 0.82 4.49
CA VAL A 261 5.87 1.22 3.39
C VAL A 261 6.34 0.53 2.12
N ALA A 262 5.44 -0.23 1.49
CA ALA A 262 5.66 -0.81 0.18
C ALA A 262 5.00 0.07 -0.87
N ASP A 263 5.80 0.62 -1.77
CA ASP A 263 5.37 1.55 -2.80
C ASP A 263 5.54 0.92 -4.19
N VAL A 264 4.44 0.86 -4.93
CA VAL A 264 4.42 0.28 -6.28
C VAL A 264 4.96 1.28 -7.28
N GLY A 265 6.07 0.93 -7.92
CA GLY A 265 6.74 1.77 -8.91
C GLY A 265 6.02 1.88 -10.27
N ASP A 266 6.52 2.74 -11.15
CA ASP A 266 5.92 2.93 -12.48
C ASP A 266 6.40 1.92 -13.52
N GLY A 267 7.68 1.82 -13.71
CA GLY A 267 8.21 0.98 -14.78
C GLY A 267 9.57 0.35 -14.51
N CYS A 268 10.30 0.84 -13.52
CA CYS A 268 11.67 0.41 -13.29
C CYS A 268 11.84 -0.41 -12.02
N PHE A 269 11.29 0.06 -10.91
CA PHE A 269 11.57 -0.53 -9.61
C PHE A 269 10.32 -0.61 -8.73
N GLU A 270 10.27 -1.63 -7.90
CA GLU A 270 9.39 -1.75 -6.76
C GLU A 270 10.18 -1.41 -5.50
N GLU A 271 9.53 -0.81 -4.48
CA GLU A 271 10.21 -0.21 -3.34
C GLU A 271 9.71 -0.70 -1.99
N LEU A 272 10.65 -0.93 -1.07
CA LEU A 272 10.39 -1.02 0.35
C LEU A 272 11.04 0.17 1.05
N ASN A 273 10.24 0.97 1.69
CA ASN A 273 10.64 2.13 2.44
C ASN A 273 10.53 1.84 3.94
N LEU A 274 11.48 2.36 4.72
CA LEU A 274 11.54 2.15 6.17
C LEU A 274 11.76 3.48 6.87
N GLU A 275 10.86 3.82 7.75
CA GLU A 275 10.99 4.93 8.65
C GLU A 275 11.18 4.43 10.09
N LYS A 276 12.29 4.81 10.71
CA LYS A 276 12.60 4.40 12.07
C LYS A 276 11.69 5.09 13.09
N ALA A 277 11.29 4.35 14.11
CA ALA A 277 10.53 4.91 15.22
C ALA A 277 11.24 6.14 15.78
N GLY A 278 10.47 7.20 16.02
CA GLY A 278 10.98 8.46 16.54
C GLY A 278 11.73 9.35 15.53
N SER A 279 11.66 9.05 14.22
CA SER A 279 12.22 9.90 13.16
C SER A 279 11.61 11.30 13.13
N GLY A 280 10.32 11.43 13.52
CA GLY A 280 9.57 12.68 13.45
C GLY A 280 8.87 12.91 12.11
N GLY A 281 8.95 11.97 11.17
CA GLY A 281 8.33 12.09 9.85
C GLY A 281 9.06 13.04 8.91
N GLY A 282 8.41 13.43 7.82
CA GLY A 282 8.91 14.40 6.84
C GLY A 282 9.76 13.78 5.74
N ALA A 283 9.88 12.46 5.67
CA ALA A 283 10.61 11.77 4.62
C ALA A 283 10.03 12.09 3.23
N ASN A 284 10.93 12.36 2.26
CA ASN A 284 10.61 12.46 0.85
C ASN A 284 11.13 11.20 0.14
N TYR A 285 10.24 10.30 -0.27
CA TYR A 285 10.61 9.04 -0.93
C TYR A 285 10.93 9.22 -2.43
N GLY A 286 10.76 10.41 -2.96
CA GLY A 286 11.38 10.83 -4.22
C GLY A 286 10.50 10.81 -5.45
N TRP A 287 9.42 10.07 -5.48
CA TRP A 287 8.51 10.02 -6.63
C TRP A 287 7.97 11.43 -6.98
N ASP A 288 8.00 11.90 -8.21
CA ASP A 288 8.37 11.28 -9.48
C ASP A 288 9.84 11.56 -9.91
N ARG A 289 10.64 12.20 -9.06
CA ARG A 289 12.04 12.60 -9.35
C ARG A 289 13.03 11.46 -9.13
N ALA A 290 12.63 10.42 -8.39
CA ALA A 290 13.39 9.20 -8.18
C ALA A 290 12.45 7.99 -8.20
N GLU A 291 12.96 6.83 -8.62
CA GLU A 291 12.30 5.52 -8.58
C GLU A 291 13.36 4.47 -8.20
N GLY A 292 13.17 3.77 -7.09
CA GLY A 292 14.22 2.91 -6.53
C GLY A 292 15.45 3.70 -6.12
N GLU A 293 16.61 3.17 -6.45
CA GLU A 293 17.91 3.85 -6.25
C GLU A 293 18.23 4.86 -7.37
N TRP A 294 17.38 4.97 -8.37
CA TRP A 294 17.61 5.80 -9.54
C TRP A 294 17.02 7.19 -9.36
N VAL A 295 17.86 8.21 -9.39
CA VAL A 295 17.44 9.61 -9.49
C VAL A 295 17.20 9.92 -10.97
N VAL A 296 15.90 10.03 -11.34
CA VAL A 296 15.46 10.24 -12.72
C VAL A 296 15.91 11.61 -13.24
N ASP A 297 15.83 12.62 -12.40
CA ASP A 297 16.11 14.02 -12.75
C ASP A 297 17.07 14.63 -11.68
N PRO A 298 18.39 14.46 -11.87
CA PRO A 298 19.36 14.99 -10.92
C PRO A 298 19.34 16.53 -10.82
N PRO A 299 19.57 17.10 -9.60
CA PRO A 299 19.86 16.39 -8.37
C PRO A 299 18.62 15.73 -7.75
N ALA A 300 18.83 14.77 -6.85
CA ALA A 300 17.75 14.20 -6.05
C ALA A 300 16.93 15.29 -5.36
N PRO A 301 15.62 15.10 -5.15
CA PRO A 301 14.78 16.10 -4.50
C PRO A 301 15.24 16.35 -3.04
N SER A 302 14.98 17.55 -2.55
CA SER A 302 15.36 17.91 -1.19
C SER A 302 14.72 16.98 -0.16
N GLY A 303 15.52 16.52 0.81
CA GLY A 303 15.07 15.58 1.84
C GLY A 303 14.84 14.15 1.34
N HIS A 304 15.36 13.79 0.14
CA HIS A 304 15.20 12.47 -0.44
C HIS A 304 15.72 11.38 0.50
N ALA A 305 14.83 10.48 0.85
CA ALA A 305 15.09 9.25 1.58
C ALA A 305 14.96 8.08 0.58
N PRO A 306 16.05 7.52 0.05
CA PRO A 306 15.97 6.41 -0.89
C PRO A 306 15.37 5.18 -0.19
N PRO A 307 14.73 4.26 -0.95
CA PRO A 307 14.19 3.03 -0.39
C PRO A 307 15.30 2.20 0.25
N VAL A 308 14.98 1.49 1.32
CA VAL A 308 15.93 0.58 1.99
C VAL A 308 16.17 -0.69 1.19
N TYR A 309 15.23 -1.03 0.31
CA TYR A 309 15.35 -2.10 -0.68
C TYR A 309 14.50 -1.77 -1.90
N SER A 310 15.06 -1.98 -3.07
CA SER A 310 14.33 -1.92 -4.34
C SER A 310 14.71 -3.09 -5.24
N TYR A 311 13.78 -3.51 -6.10
CA TYR A 311 14.02 -4.53 -7.09
C TYR A 311 13.40 -4.16 -8.43
N ARG A 312 14.05 -4.63 -9.50
CA ARG A 312 13.62 -4.30 -10.87
C ARG A 312 12.29 -4.96 -11.22
N ARG A 313 11.47 -4.18 -11.91
CA ARG A 313 10.30 -4.70 -12.62
C ARG A 313 10.73 -5.34 -13.95
N ASP A 314 10.20 -6.50 -14.25
CA ASP A 314 10.35 -7.13 -15.55
C ASP A 314 9.02 -7.24 -16.32
N GLY A 315 7.94 -6.77 -15.70
CA GLY A 315 6.60 -6.68 -16.28
C GLY A 315 5.89 -8.03 -16.46
N ALA A 316 6.62 -9.11 -16.52
CA ALA A 316 6.08 -10.45 -16.69
C ALA A 316 6.12 -11.25 -15.37
N PHE A 317 7.21 -11.11 -14.63
CA PHE A 317 7.47 -11.88 -13.41
C PHE A 317 7.34 -11.02 -12.14
N THR A 318 7.73 -9.75 -12.19
CA THR A 318 7.59 -8.75 -11.13
C THR A 318 6.79 -7.57 -11.64
N CYS A 319 5.76 -7.12 -10.91
CA CYS A 319 4.87 -6.06 -11.38
C CYS A 319 4.32 -5.12 -10.32
N ALA A 320 4.22 -5.58 -9.08
CA ALA A 320 3.73 -4.76 -7.98
C ALA A 320 4.14 -5.37 -6.64
N VAL A 321 4.93 -4.63 -5.88
CA VAL A 321 5.28 -5.03 -4.53
C VAL A 321 4.04 -5.11 -3.67
N VAL A 322 3.89 -6.23 -2.97
CA VAL A 322 2.90 -6.40 -1.92
C VAL A 322 3.64 -6.39 -0.60
N GLY A 323 3.53 -5.29 0.10
CA GLY A 323 4.09 -5.11 1.42
C GLY A 323 3.48 -6.03 2.45
N GLY A 324 4.17 -6.21 3.54
CA GLY A 324 3.81 -7.16 4.57
C GLY A 324 4.10 -6.66 5.98
N TYR A 325 4.64 -7.53 6.78
CA TYR A 325 4.87 -7.28 8.20
C TYR A 325 6.20 -7.85 8.66
N VAL A 326 6.80 -7.24 9.68
CA VAL A 326 7.84 -7.91 10.46
C VAL A 326 7.16 -9.02 11.28
N TYR A 327 7.58 -10.27 11.06
CA TYR A 327 6.99 -11.39 11.75
C TYR A 327 7.34 -11.38 13.24
N ARG A 328 6.32 -11.41 14.11
CA ARG A 328 6.44 -11.38 15.57
C ARG A 328 5.74 -12.55 16.27
N GLY A 329 5.16 -13.46 15.48
CA GLY A 329 4.53 -14.68 15.96
C GLY A 329 5.51 -15.67 16.60
N ALA A 330 4.96 -16.71 17.19
CA ALA A 330 5.72 -17.77 17.87
C ALA A 330 5.77 -19.08 17.07
N ALA A 331 4.85 -19.28 16.11
CA ALA A 331 4.72 -20.54 15.37
C ALA A 331 5.90 -20.82 14.43
N ILE A 332 6.61 -19.77 13.98
CA ILE A 332 7.79 -19.88 13.10
C ILE A 332 8.97 -19.11 13.72
N PRO A 333 9.63 -19.64 14.78
CA PRO A 333 10.62 -18.90 15.56
C PRO A 333 11.79 -18.35 14.73
N ALA A 334 12.21 -19.07 13.72
CA ALA A 334 13.33 -18.66 12.87
C ALA A 334 12.97 -17.52 11.87
N LEU A 335 11.68 -17.21 11.71
CA LEU A 335 11.20 -16.07 10.92
C LEU A 335 11.06 -14.80 11.78
N ARG A 336 11.15 -14.91 13.12
CA ARG A 336 10.95 -13.79 14.03
C ARG A 336 11.95 -12.65 13.74
N GLY A 337 11.43 -11.44 13.56
CA GLY A 337 12.21 -10.26 13.24
C GLY A 337 12.46 -10.03 11.74
N TRP A 338 12.02 -10.93 10.87
CA TRP A 338 12.14 -10.77 9.43
C TRP A 338 10.91 -10.07 8.85
N TYR A 339 11.13 -9.12 7.95
CA TYR A 339 10.05 -8.51 7.18
C TYR A 339 9.62 -9.45 6.06
N VAL A 340 8.37 -9.89 6.09
CA VAL A 340 7.78 -10.79 5.09
C VAL A 340 6.97 -9.98 4.10
N PHE A 341 7.23 -10.16 2.81
CA PHE A 341 6.58 -9.45 1.72
C PHE A 341 6.47 -10.35 0.47
N GLY A 342 5.93 -9.83 -0.63
CA GLY A 342 5.86 -10.52 -1.89
C GLY A 342 5.57 -9.57 -3.05
N ASP A 343 5.31 -10.15 -4.23
CA ASP A 343 4.91 -9.41 -5.43
C ASP A 343 3.65 -10.06 -6.03
N LEU A 344 2.74 -9.26 -6.51
CA LEU A 344 1.44 -9.68 -7.06
C LEU A 344 1.60 -10.69 -8.20
N CYS A 345 2.57 -10.47 -9.10
CA CYS A 345 2.71 -11.25 -10.33
C CYS A 345 3.33 -12.62 -10.07
N HIS A 346 4.48 -12.69 -9.42
CA HIS A 346 5.10 -13.99 -9.17
C HIS A 346 4.52 -14.72 -7.94
N GLY A 347 3.96 -13.99 -6.97
CA GLY A 347 3.30 -14.54 -5.79
C GLY A 347 4.20 -15.27 -4.78
N HIS A 348 5.52 -15.35 -5.01
CA HIS A 348 6.44 -15.94 -4.04
C HIS A 348 6.51 -15.09 -2.78
N LEU A 349 6.48 -15.76 -1.62
CA LEU A 349 6.70 -15.11 -0.34
C LEU A 349 8.19 -14.98 -0.09
N LEU A 350 8.58 -13.79 0.33
CA LEU A 350 9.95 -13.37 0.59
C LEU A 350 10.10 -12.94 2.05
N ALA A 351 11.26 -13.15 2.64
CA ALA A 351 11.61 -12.62 3.94
C ALA A 351 12.95 -11.87 3.85
N TRP A 352 13.04 -10.74 4.53
CA TRP A 352 14.24 -9.92 4.59
C TRP A 352 14.52 -9.47 6.02
N GLY A 353 15.77 -9.62 6.46
CA GLY A 353 16.20 -9.20 7.81
C GLY A 353 16.38 -7.68 7.96
N GLY A 354 16.20 -6.92 6.88
CA GLY A 354 16.39 -5.47 6.87
C GLY A 354 17.78 -5.03 6.37
N PRO A 355 18.06 -3.71 6.39
CA PRO A 355 19.30 -3.15 5.92
C PRO A 355 20.54 -3.79 6.56
N GLY A 356 21.52 -4.15 5.74
CA GLY A 356 22.77 -4.79 6.18
C GLY A 356 22.72 -6.32 6.35
N THR A 357 21.57 -6.97 6.16
CA THR A 357 21.43 -8.43 6.31
C THR A 357 21.54 -9.22 5.00
N GLY A 358 21.89 -8.56 3.90
CA GLY A 358 21.95 -9.17 2.57
C GLY A 358 20.62 -9.08 1.82
N GLN A 359 20.43 -9.95 0.81
CA GLN A 359 19.25 -9.96 -0.05
C GLN A 359 18.07 -10.67 0.62
N PRO A 360 16.82 -10.33 0.25
CA PRO A 360 15.65 -11.09 0.64
C PRO A 360 15.76 -12.56 0.26
N GLN A 361 15.11 -13.41 1.01
CA GLN A 361 15.15 -14.86 0.86
C GLN A 361 13.76 -15.40 0.55
N ARG A 362 13.65 -16.39 -0.35
CA ARG A 362 12.38 -17.04 -0.66
C ARG A 362 11.98 -18.01 0.45
N LEU A 363 10.74 -17.96 0.87
CA LEU A 363 10.18 -18.80 1.93
C LEU A 363 9.65 -20.16 1.41
N GLY A 364 9.75 -20.42 0.10
CA GLY A 364 9.27 -21.66 -0.51
C GLY A 364 7.77 -21.74 -0.75
N ALA A 365 7.00 -20.80 -0.21
CA ALA A 365 5.57 -20.71 -0.43
C ALA A 365 5.23 -19.68 -1.53
N LYS A 366 4.10 -19.92 -2.21
CA LYS A 366 3.59 -19.08 -3.29
C LYS A 366 2.09 -18.88 -3.13
N VAL A 367 1.63 -17.64 -3.22
CA VAL A 367 0.21 -17.25 -3.28
C VAL A 367 -0.06 -16.61 -4.64
N ASN A 368 -0.81 -17.29 -5.49
CA ASN A 368 -1.16 -16.75 -6.80
C ASN A 368 -2.01 -15.49 -6.64
N SER A 369 -1.70 -14.45 -7.44
CA SER A 369 -2.39 -13.15 -7.33
C SER A 369 -2.39 -12.61 -5.89
N LEU A 370 -1.23 -12.63 -5.25
CA LEU A 370 -1.02 -12.13 -3.89
C LEU A 370 -1.49 -10.68 -3.79
N THR A 371 -2.39 -10.36 -2.86
CA THR A 371 -2.94 -9.01 -2.72
C THR A 371 -2.51 -8.31 -1.44
N SER A 372 -2.30 -9.05 -0.37
CA SER A 372 -1.98 -8.45 0.92
C SER A 372 -1.46 -9.49 1.92
N PHE A 373 -0.96 -8.94 3.01
CA PHE A 373 -0.70 -9.66 4.25
C PHE A 373 -1.51 -9.05 5.39
N GLY A 374 -1.55 -9.76 6.52
CA GLY A 374 -2.09 -9.28 7.78
C GLY A 374 -1.65 -10.17 8.93
N VAL A 375 -1.86 -9.70 10.15
CA VAL A 375 -1.48 -10.43 11.37
C VAL A 375 -2.68 -10.61 12.28
N ASP A 376 -2.71 -11.73 13.00
CA ASP A 376 -3.62 -11.91 14.14
C ASP A 376 -3.05 -11.28 15.43
N GLN A 377 -3.79 -11.37 16.52
CA GLN A 377 -3.36 -10.83 17.82
C GLN A 377 -2.13 -11.53 18.40
N ALA A 378 -1.82 -12.75 17.95
CA ALA A 378 -0.62 -13.48 18.34
C ALA A 378 0.60 -13.12 17.48
N GLY A 379 0.43 -12.25 16.47
CA GLY A 379 1.47 -11.88 15.51
C GLY A 379 1.74 -12.94 14.44
N GLU A 380 0.85 -13.93 14.31
CA GLU A 380 0.93 -14.91 13.23
C GLU A 380 0.48 -14.28 11.89
N LEU A 381 1.15 -14.66 10.82
CA LEU A 381 1.01 -14.01 9.52
C LEU A 381 0.02 -14.74 8.61
N TYR A 382 -0.74 -13.93 7.88
CA TYR A 382 -1.68 -14.38 6.86
C TYR A 382 -1.39 -13.67 5.53
N ALA A 383 -1.69 -14.34 4.43
CA ALA A 383 -1.61 -13.81 3.08
C ALA A 383 -2.95 -13.99 2.36
N THR A 384 -3.29 -13.06 1.47
CA THR A 384 -4.55 -13.08 0.71
C THR A 384 -4.30 -13.13 -0.79
N SER A 385 -5.21 -13.78 -1.51
CA SER A 385 -5.19 -13.93 -2.96
C SER A 385 -6.41 -13.28 -3.60
N LEU A 386 -6.23 -12.50 -4.65
CA LEU A 386 -7.34 -11.87 -5.37
C LEU A 386 -8.38 -12.89 -5.90
N VAL A 387 -7.99 -14.14 -6.06
CA VAL A 387 -8.85 -15.21 -6.56
C VAL A 387 -9.58 -15.99 -5.45
N GLY A 388 -9.49 -15.54 -4.17
CA GLY A 388 -10.38 -15.99 -3.09
C GLY A 388 -9.68 -16.46 -1.82
N GLY A 389 -8.51 -17.10 -1.91
CA GLY A 389 -7.87 -17.74 -0.75
C GLY A 389 -7.34 -16.78 0.31
N VAL A 390 -7.53 -17.15 1.56
CA VAL A 390 -6.88 -16.56 2.75
C VAL A 390 -6.05 -17.65 3.41
N TYR A 391 -4.75 -17.43 3.54
CA TYR A 391 -3.78 -18.43 3.96
C TYR A 391 -3.02 -17.99 5.20
N GLN A 392 -2.95 -18.85 6.19
CA GLN A 392 -2.02 -18.68 7.31
C GLN A 392 -0.65 -19.21 6.90
N LEU A 393 0.41 -18.47 7.23
CA LEU A 393 1.77 -18.98 7.13
C LEU A 393 2.04 -19.89 8.34
N VAL A 394 2.52 -21.09 8.06
CA VAL A 394 2.89 -22.09 9.08
C VAL A 394 4.29 -22.61 8.80
N ALA A 395 4.95 -23.18 9.79
CA ALA A 395 6.23 -23.83 9.57
C ALA A 395 6.09 -24.95 8.54
N GLY A 396 6.95 -24.95 7.52
CA GLY A 396 7.00 -26.02 6.52
C GLY A 396 7.77 -27.24 7.05
N GLU A 397 7.46 -28.41 6.53
CA GLU A 397 8.22 -29.65 6.83
C GLU A 397 9.44 -29.72 5.88
N GLY A 398 10.66 -29.67 6.46
CA GLY A 398 11.91 -29.96 5.75
C GLY A 398 12.47 -28.85 4.88
N GLN A 399 13.62 -29.14 4.24
CA GLN A 399 14.23 -28.27 3.21
C GLN A 399 13.34 -28.25 1.94
N LEU A 400 13.28 -27.09 1.28
CA LEU A 400 12.55 -26.88 0.02
C LEU A 400 12.84 -28.01 -0.96
N SER A 401 11.81 -28.76 -1.38
CA SER A 401 11.94 -29.76 -2.45
C SER A 401 12.07 -29.09 -3.82
N GLU A 402 12.72 -29.78 -4.77
CA GLU A 402 12.93 -29.27 -6.15
C GLU A 402 11.60 -29.01 -6.88
N ASP A 403 10.57 -29.82 -6.61
CA ASP A 403 9.25 -29.70 -7.24
C ASP A 403 8.42 -28.47 -6.80
N GLN A 404 8.74 -27.85 -5.68
CA GLN A 404 8.05 -26.61 -5.20
C GLN A 404 8.62 -25.34 -5.84
N VAL A 405 9.64 -25.49 -6.68
CA VAL A 405 10.49 -24.42 -7.16
C VAL A 405 10.31 -24.15 -8.66
N GLU A 406 9.87 -25.12 -9.45
CA GLU A 406 9.90 -25.11 -10.92
C GLU A 406 8.55 -25.40 -11.60
N ARG A 407 7.47 -24.81 -11.18
CA ARG A 407 6.32 -24.70 -12.09
C ARG A 407 6.08 -23.23 -12.45
N PRO A 408 6.17 -22.91 -13.76
CA PRO A 408 5.91 -21.57 -14.28
C PRO A 408 4.47 -21.12 -14.05
#